data_0ad31fe74aabb1456b074df17a688ecc
#
_entry.id   0ad31fe74aabb1456b074df17a688ecc
#
_cell.length_a   1.000
_cell.length_b   1.000
_cell.length_c   1.000
_cell.angle_alpha   90.00
_cell.angle_beta   90.00
_cell.angle_gamma   90.00
#
_symmetry.space_group_name_H-M   'P 1'
#
loop_
_entity.id
_entity.type
_entity.pdbx_description
1 polymer ?
#
loop_
_entity_poly.entity_id
_entity_poly.type
_entity_poly.pdbx_seq_one_letter_code
_entity_poly.pdbx_strand_id
1 'polypeptide(L)'
;MGSSFGTLFRISTFGESHGGGVGVIVDGCPPRLRLDLDAIQADLERRKPGQSKITTPRKEADQVEILSGLVDGETLGTPIAMVVRNKDQRPQDYREMEIAFRPSHADATYQVKYGIQARSGGGRASARETIGRVAAGAIARQLLHKAGGTEVIAWVKRIHDLEASIDPASVEPDAVEANIVRCPDQAMAERMIERIEAIGREGDSCGGVIECVVRNPPVGLGMPVFDKLEADLAKAVMSLPVSYTHLTLPTILLV
;
A
#
# COMPACT_ATOMS: atom_id res chain seq x y z
N MET A 1 -8.07 16.99 -2.84
CA MET A 1 -6.86 17.14 -1.97
C MET A 1 -6.01 15.88 -2.13
N GLY A 2 -4.69 16.03 -2.28
CA GLY A 2 -3.79 14.91 -2.68
C GLY A 2 -3.52 13.84 -1.61
N SER A 3 -3.92 14.03 -0.36
CA SER A 3 -3.75 13.05 0.72
C SER A 3 -5.06 12.40 1.18
N SER A 4 -6.16 12.61 0.45
CA SER A 4 -7.46 12.04 0.75
C SER A 4 -8.01 11.27 -0.44
N PHE A 5 -8.70 10.16 -0.16
CA PHE A 5 -9.32 9.29 -1.16
C PHE A 5 -10.66 8.76 -0.65
N GLY A 6 -11.60 8.51 -1.57
CA GLY A 6 -12.94 8.04 -1.26
C GLY A 6 -13.95 9.18 -1.04
N THR A 7 -15.24 8.85 -1.09
CA THR A 7 -16.35 9.80 -0.97
C THR A 7 -17.14 9.56 0.32
N LEU A 8 -17.85 8.45 0.44
CA LEU A 8 -18.61 8.10 1.64
C LEU A 8 -17.70 7.52 2.72
N PHE A 9 -16.98 6.46 2.40
CA PHE A 9 -15.87 5.96 3.20
C PHE A 9 -14.62 6.67 2.72
N ARG A 10 -14.18 7.68 3.44
CA ARG A 10 -13.10 8.56 3.05
C ARG A 10 -11.91 8.40 3.96
N ILE A 11 -10.74 8.33 3.37
CA ILE A 11 -9.48 8.28 4.10
C ILE A 11 -8.68 9.55 3.89
N SER A 12 -7.92 9.95 4.93
CA SER A 12 -6.91 11.00 4.83
C SER A 12 -5.64 10.50 5.49
N THR A 13 -4.59 10.28 4.69
CA THR A 13 -3.30 9.80 5.19
C THR A 13 -2.40 10.95 5.61
N PHE A 14 -1.59 10.76 6.65
CA PHE A 14 -0.68 11.76 7.21
C PHE A 14 0.61 11.12 7.72
N GLY A 15 1.56 11.98 8.10
CA GLY A 15 2.84 11.55 8.64
C GLY A 15 3.91 11.33 7.57
N GLU A 16 5.12 11.01 8.00
CA GLU A 16 6.31 10.89 7.17
C GLU A 16 7.18 9.73 7.61
N SER A 17 7.98 9.17 6.69
CA SER A 17 8.80 7.98 6.96
C SER A 17 9.84 8.14 8.06
N HIS A 18 10.32 9.35 8.28
CA HIS A 18 11.30 9.70 9.30
C HIS A 18 10.79 10.81 10.25
N GLY A 19 9.47 11.06 10.30
CA GLY A 19 8.79 11.84 11.31
C GLY A 19 8.35 10.97 12.50
N GLY A 20 7.52 11.51 13.39
CA GLY A 20 7.03 10.78 14.58
C GLY A 20 6.19 9.54 14.29
N GLY A 21 5.61 9.43 13.09
CA GLY A 21 4.81 8.29 12.66
C GLY A 21 4.10 8.52 11.34
N VAL A 22 3.40 7.50 10.90
CA VAL A 22 2.52 7.52 9.72
C VAL A 22 1.14 7.04 10.15
N GLY A 23 0.09 7.66 9.65
CA GLY A 23 -1.26 7.29 10.05
C GLY A 23 -2.33 7.62 9.02
N VAL A 24 -3.55 7.35 9.42
CA VAL A 24 -4.75 7.60 8.62
C VAL A 24 -5.91 8.00 9.51
N ILE A 25 -6.74 8.88 8.99
CA ILE A 25 -8.08 9.15 9.51
C ILE A 25 -9.06 8.54 8.52
N VAL A 26 -9.94 7.67 9.02
CA VAL A 26 -11.07 7.10 8.28
C VAL A 26 -12.33 7.81 8.73
N ASP A 27 -13.03 8.44 7.79
CA ASP A 27 -14.30 9.12 8.01
C ASP A 27 -15.41 8.43 7.20
N GLY A 28 -16.65 8.41 7.73
CA GLY A 28 -17.79 7.77 7.08
C GLY A 28 -17.88 6.25 7.25
N CYS A 29 -17.12 5.67 8.20
CA CYS A 29 -17.35 4.30 8.61
C CYS A 29 -18.67 4.23 9.41
N PRO A 30 -19.63 3.35 9.04
CA PRO A 30 -20.90 3.25 9.78
C PRO A 30 -20.68 2.81 11.24
N PRO A 31 -21.57 3.21 12.16
CA PRO A 31 -21.49 2.75 13.55
C PRO A 31 -21.84 1.26 13.68
N ARG A 32 -21.49 0.67 14.82
CA ARG A 32 -21.78 -0.72 15.19
C ARG A 32 -21.18 -1.79 14.27
N LEU A 33 -20.10 -1.44 13.58
CA LEU A 33 -19.26 -2.43 12.93
C LEU A 33 -18.27 -2.97 13.98
N ARG A 34 -18.40 -4.24 14.33
CA ARG A 34 -17.41 -4.93 15.16
C ARG A 34 -16.18 -5.17 14.32
N LEU A 35 -15.06 -4.58 14.70
CA LEU A 35 -13.79 -4.74 14.01
C LEU A 35 -12.97 -5.86 14.63
N ASP A 36 -12.39 -6.69 13.77
CA ASP A 36 -11.29 -7.57 14.12
C ASP A 36 -9.99 -6.75 14.06
N LEU A 37 -9.49 -6.37 15.23
CA LEU A 37 -8.28 -5.55 15.35
C LEU A 37 -7.02 -6.36 15.06
N ASP A 38 -7.03 -7.65 15.33
CA ASP A 38 -5.92 -8.55 15.02
C ASP A 38 -5.76 -8.72 13.51
N ALA A 39 -6.87 -8.77 12.76
CA ALA A 39 -6.84 -8.77 11.30
C ALA A 39 -6.27 -7.47 10.72
N ILE A 40 -6.54 -6.31 11.33
CA ILE A 40 -5.92 -5.03 10.92
C ILE A 40 -4.40 -5.08 11.15
N GLN A 41 -3.96 -5.57 12.30
CA GLN A 41 -2.56 -5.72 12.63
C GLN A 41 -1.87 -6.73 11.70
N ALA A 42 -2.52 -7.86 11.39
CA ALA A 42 -2.00 -8.87 10.46
C ALA A 42 -1.78 -8.30 9.05
N ASP A 43 -2.69 -7.48 8.53
CA ASP A 43 -2.49 -6.80 7.24
C ASP A 43 -1.30 -5.85 7.26
N LEU A 44 -1.08 -5.11 8.35
CA LEU A 44 0.09 -4.26 8.52
C LEU A 44 1.38 -5.09 8.61
N GLU A 45 1.34 -6.24 9.25
CA GLU A 45 2.47 -7.17 9.29
C GLU A 45 2.82 -7.72 7.92
N ARG A 46 1.83 -8.03 7.08
CA ARG A 46 2.03 -8.42 5.67
C ARG A 46 2.68 -7.32 4.84
N ARG A 47 2.50 -6.05 5.20
CA ARG A 47 3.07 -4.87 4.53
C ARG A 47 4.46 -4.51 5.04
N LYS A 48 4.79 -4.76 6.31
CA LYS A 48 6.02 -4.26 6.96
C LYS A 48 7.30 -4.58 6.17
N PRO A 49 8.34 -3.75 6.25
CA PRO A 49 9.64 -4.04 5.63
C PRO A 49 10.34 -5.19 6.35
N GLY A 50 11.29 -5.86 5.68
CA GLY A 50 12.14 -6.88 6.29
C GLY A 50 11.46 -8.23 6.52
N GLN A 51 10.46 -8.58 5.72
CA GLN A 51 9.72 -9.84 5.86
C GLN A 51 10.49 -11.06 5.37
N SER A 52 11.42 -10.88 4.45
CA SER A 52 12.16 -11.98 3.84
C SER A 52 13.51 -11.53 3.28
N LYS A 53 14.34 -12.49 2.86
CA LYS A 53 15.66 -12.25 2.26
C LYS A 53 15.60 -11.51 0.90
N ILE A 54 14.45 -11.48 0.24
CA ILE A 54 14.24 -10.78 -1.03
C ILE A 54 13.66 -9.37 -0.85
N THR A 55 13.54 -8.88 0.38
CA THR A 55 13.04 -7.55 0.72
C THR A 55 14.10 -6.69 1.40
N THR A 56 13.78 -5.40 1.65
CA THR A 56 14.69 -4.48 2.36
C THR A 56 15.11 -5.00 3.73
N PRO A 57 16.35 -4.74 4.19
CA PRO A 57 16.83 -5.14 5.53
C PRO A 57 16.23 -4.29 6.67
N ARG A 58 15.55 -3.20 6.39
CA ARG A 58 14.89 -2.36 7.40
C ARG A 58 13.87 -3.19 8.20
N LYS A 59 13.84 -3.01 9.52
CA LYS A 59 12.91 -3.70 10.43
C LYS A 59 12.06 -2.69 11.18
N GLU A 60 10.75 -2.83 11.09
CA GLU A 60 9.76 -2.04 11.82
C GLU A 60 8.68 -2.99 12.34
N ALA A 61 8.16 -2.73 13.52
CA ALA A 61 7.09 -3.55 14.08
C ALA A 61 5.71 -3.23 13.47
N ASP A 62 5.56 -2.02 12.92
CA ASP A 62 4.31 -1.47 12.35
C ASP A 62 3.08 -1.70 13.25
N GLN A 63 3.29 -1.58 14.57
CA GLN A 63 2.23 -1.70 15.55
C GLN A 63 1.26 -0.52 15.43
N VAL A 64 -0.02 -0.81 15.18
CA VAL A 64 -1.05 0.21 15.05
C VAL A 64 -1.60 0.64 16.41
N GLU A 65 -1.72 1.94 16.61
CA GLU A 65 -2.46 2.56 17.73
C GLU A 65 -3.75 3.15 17.18
N ILE A 66 -4.90 2.80 17.76
CA ILE A 66 -6.19 3.41 17.41
C ILE A 66 -6.50 4.46 18.46
N LEU A 67 -6.63 5.71 18.03
CA LEU A 67 -6.74 6.86 18.92
C LEU A 67 -8.20 7.31 19.15
N SER A 68 -9.11 6.99 18.22
CA SER A 68 -10.52 7.41 18.28
C SER A 68 -11.42 6.53 17.41
N GLY A 69 -12.73 6.71 17.56
CA GLY A 69 -13.75 6.13 16.68
C GLY A 69 -14.22 4.75 17.07
N LEU A 70 -13.70 4.17 18.14
CA LEU A 70 -14.09 2.85 18.65
C LEU A 70 -14.43 2.87 20.15
N VAL A 71 -15.34 2.01 20.54
CA VAL A 71 -15.58 1.60 21.93
C VAL A 71 -15.74 0.07 21.97
N ASP A 72 -14.98 -0.61 22.81
CA ASP A 72 -14.98 -2.07 22.96
C ASP A 72 -14.89 -2.85 21.62
N GLY A 73 -14.13 -2.31 20.65
CA GLY A 73 -13.93 -2.88 19.33
C GLY A 73 -15.08 -2.61 18.34
N GLU A 74 -16.08 -1.81 18.70
CA GLU A 74 -17.17 -1.40 17.81
C GLU A 74 -16.97 0.06 17.34
N THR A 75 -17.29 0.33 16.09
CA THR A 75 -17.22 1.67 15.50
C THR A 75 -18.34 2.56 16.02
N LEU A 76 -18.03 3.84 16.24
CA LEU A 76 -18.97 4.85 16.74
C LEU A 76 -19.68 5.63 15.63
N GLY A 77 -19.25 5.50 14.36
CA GLY A 77 -19.69 6.38 13.26
C GLY A 77 -18.98 7.74 13.26
N THR A 78 -18.02 7.95 14.17
CA THR A 78 -17.14 9.13 14.21
C THR A 78 -15.81 8.79 13.54
N PRO A 79 -14.95 9.79 13.22
CA PRO A 79 -13.67 9.52 12.59
C PRO A 79 -12.79 8.56 13.40
N ILE A 80 -12.27 7.53 12.72
CA ILE A 80 -11.32 6.57 13.28
C ILE A 80 -9.92 7.04 12.94
N ALA A 81 -9.14 7.39 13.96
CA ALA A 81 -7.75 7.79 13.79
C ALA A 81 -6.83 6.64 14.17
N MET A 82 -5.95 6.27 13.24
CA MET A 82 -4.95 5.21 13.43
C MET A 82 -3.55 5.75 13.16
N VAL A 83 -2.57 5.35 13.96
CA VAL A 83 -1.17 5.76 13.80
C VAL A 83 -0.23 4.59 14.06
N VAL A 84 0.85 4.51 13.28
CA VAL A 84 2.01 3.66 13.51
C VAL A 84 3.20 4.54 13.79
N ARG A 85 3.83 4.39 14.97
CA ARG A 85 5.01 5.15 15.37
C ARG A 85 6.24 4.66 14.64
N ASN A 86 7.10 5.58 14.20
CA ASN A 86 8.39 5.23 13.64
C ASN A 86 9.38 4.95 14.76
N LYS A 87 10.07 3.80 14.71
CA LYS A 87 11.07 3.40 15.71
C LYS A 87 12.50 3.42 15.15
N ASP A 88 12.70 3.07 13.87
CA ASP A 88 14.01 3.05 13.20
C ASP A 88 14.16 4.30 12.31
N GLN A 89 14.39 5.44 12.95
CA GLN A 89 14.66 6.71 12.28
C GLN A 89 16.17 6.90 12.14
N ARG A 90 16.68 7.06 10.90
CA ARG A 90 18.09 7.32 10.60
C ARG A 90 18.26 8.63 9.82
N PRO A 91 18.04 9.79 10.43
CA PRO A 91 18.16 11.07 9.73
C PRO A 91 19.56 11.31 9.14
N GLN A 92 20.58 10.69 9.73
CA GLN A 92 21.98 10.87 9.32
C GLN A 92 22.27 10.29 7.92
N ASP A 93 21.56 9.24 7.51
CA ASP A 93 21.73 8.59 6.20
C ASP A 93 21.25 9.47 5.04
N TYR A 94 20.59 10.59 5.33
CA TYR A 94 19.98 11.47 4.34
C TYR A 94 20.64 12.84 4.19
N ARG A 95 21.78 13.10 4.86
CA ARG A 95 22.47 14.40 4.81
C ARG A 95 22.91 14.80 3.40
N GLU A 96 23.41 13.86 2.60
CA GLU A 96 23.78 14.12 1.22
C GLU A 96 22.59 14.49 0.34
N MET A 97 21.39 14.01 0.70
CA MET A 97 20.15 14.26 -0.03
C MET A 97 19.54 15.64 0.25
N GLU A 98 20.06 16.36 1.23
CA GLU A 98 19.73 17.78 1.45
C GLU A 98 20.29 18.66 0.33
N ILE A 99 21.35 18.22 -0.34
CA ILE A 99 22.09 18.96 -1.36
C ILE A 99 21.85 18.37 -2.76
N ALA A 100 21.68 17.06 -2.87
CA ALA A 100 21.52 16.36 -4.14
C ALA A 100 20.18 15.64 -4.21
N PHE A 101 19.39 15.93 -5.24
CA PHE A 101 18.12 15.24 -5.46
C PHE A 101 18.35 13.81 -5.98
N ARG A 102 17.61 12.87 -5.42
CA ARG A 102 17.68 11.48 -5.88
C ARG A 102 16.95 11.33 -7.22
N PRO A 103 17.58 10.69 -8.23
CA PRO A 103 16.88 10.30 -9.44
C PRO A 103 15.66 9.44 -9.14
N SER A 104 14.60 9.58 -9.93
CA SER A 104 13.33 8.83 -9.79
C SER A 104 12.59 9.00 -8.48
N HIS A 105 12.93 10.03 -7.67
CA HIS A 105 12.21 10.42 -6.46
C HIS A 105 11.59 11.81 -6.61
N ALA A 106 10.63 12.14 -5.74
CA ALA A 106 9.90 13.40 -5.79
C ALA A 106 10.65 14.59 -5.14
N ASP A 107 11.92 14.46 -4.80
CA ASP A 107 12.69 15.46 -4.06
C ASP A 107 12.70 16.82 -4.78
N ALA A 108 13.15 16.84 -6.05
CA ALA A 108 13.21 18.04 -6.88
C ALA A 108 11.82 18.66 -7.10
N THR A 109 10.81 17.83 -7.39
CA THR A 109 9.45 18.29 -7.65
C THR A 109 8.79 18.90 -6.41
N TYR A 110 9.05 18.35 -5.22
CA TYR A 110 8.59 18.96 -3.96
C TYR A 110 9.29 20.29 -3.68
N GLN A 111 10.61 20.36 -3.89
CA GLN A 111 11.35 21.60 -3.72
C GLN A 111 10.83 22.70 -4.65
N VAL A 112 10.62 22.37 -5.92
CA VAL A 112 10.09 23.33 -6.92
C VAL A 112 8.66 23.76 -6.57
N LYS A 113 7.80 22.81 -6.17
CA LYS A 113 6.38 23.08 -5.92
C LYS A 113 6.11 23.81 -4.61
N TYR A 114 6.81 23.41 -3.55
CA TYR A 114 6.51 23.90 -2.18
C TYR A 114 7.59 24.83 -1.61
N GLY A 115 8.72 24.99 -2.28
CA GLY A 115 9.87 25.76 -1.79
C GLY A 115 10.63 25.09 -0.64
N ILE A 116 10.21 23.88 -0.25
CA ILE A 116 10.79 23.11 0.85
C ILE A 116 10.58 21.62 0.60
N GLN A 117 11.52 20.80 1.06
CA GLN A 117 11.42 19.34 1.06
C GLN A 117 11.56 18.77 2.47
N ALA A 118 11.12 17.54 2.68
CA ALA A 118 11.38 16.81 3.91
C ALA A 118 12.89 16.54 4.03
N ARG A 119 13.51 17.01 5.11
CA ARG A 119 14.97 16.92 5.32
C ARG A 119 15.44 15.49 5.63
N SER A 120 14.54 14.61 6.05
CA SER A 120 14.85 13.25 6.44
C SER A 120 14.04 12.26 5.59
N GLY A 121 14.68 11.69 4.56
CA GLY A 121 14.08 10.68 3.69
C GLY A 121 13.02 11.23 2.72
N GLY A 122 12.24 10.33 2.11
CA GLY A 122 11.26 10.67 1.08
C GLY A 122 9.98 11.37 1.57
N GLY A 123 9.86 11.68 2.86
CA GLY A 123 8.67 12.34 3.42
C GLY A 123 7.39 11.59 3.07
N ARG A 124 6.43 12.29 2.45
CA ARG A 124 5.16 11.74 1.95
C ARG A 124 5.31 10.87 0.70
N ALA A 125 6.42 10.99 -0.04
CA ALA A 125 6.69 10.17 -1.22
C ALA A 125 7.29 8.79 -0.88
N SER A 126 7.54 8.50 0.38
CA SER A 126 8.04 7.19 0.84
C SER A 126 6.95 6.12 0.77
N ALA A 127 7.36 4.88 0.40
CA ALA A 127 6.48 3.71 0.43
C ALA A 127 5.88 3.41 1.83
N ARG A 128 6.46 3.98 2.90
CA ARG A 128 5.92 3.87 4.26
C ARG A 128 4.54 4.53 4.40
N GLU A 129 4.18 5.47 3.53
CA GLU A 129 2.84 6.07 3.45
C GLU A 129 1.74 5.02 3.26
N THR A 130 2.03 3.89 2.62
CA THR A 130 1.08 2.79 2.42
C THR A 130 0.55 2.17 3.71
N ILE A 131 1.19 2.38 4.87
CA ILE A 131 0.66 2.01 6.19
C ILE A 131 -0.77 2.54 6.36
N GLY A 132 -1.00 3.82 6.08
CA GLY A 132 -2.32 4.42 6.20
C GLY A 132 -3.35 3.79 5.27
N ARG A 133 -2.95 3.42 4.05
CA ARG A 133 -3.82 2.75 3.07
C ARG A 133 -4.18 1.34 3.52
N VAL A 134 -3.20 0.58 4.00
CA VAL A 134 -3.41 -0.80 4.47
C VAL A 134 -4.30 -0.82 5.71
N ALA A 135 -4.05 0.04 6.70
CA ALA A 135 -4.87 0.12 7.90
C ALA A 135 -6.33 0.48 7.59
N ALA A 136 -6.55 1.49 6.73
CA ALA A 136 -7.90 1.86 6.30
C ALA A 136 -8.55 0.78 5.41
N GLY A 137 -7.76 0.16 4.52
CA GLY A 137 -8.19 -0.95 3.67
C GLY A 137 -8.65 -2.17 4.46
N ALA A 138 -7.99 -2.47 5.58
CA ALA A 138 -8.40 -3.55 6.47
C ALA A 138 -9.79 -3.31 7.10
N ILE A 139 -10.12 -2.06 7.46
CA ILE A 139 -11.48 -1.69 7.90
C ILE A 139 -12.48 -1.80 6.75
N ALA A 140 -12.13 -1.26 5.57
CA ALA A 140 -13.00 -1.29 4.39
C ALA A 140 -13.31 -2.73 3.96
N ARG A 141 -12.31 -3.64 4.00
CA ARG A 141 -12.48 -5.06 3.70
C ARG A 141 -13.49 -5.73 4.65
N GLN A 142 -13.39 -5.47 5.96
CA GLN A 142 -14.33 -6.00 6.93
C GLN A 142 -15.75 -5.48 6.72
N LEU A 143 -15.88 -4.18 6.38
CA LEU A 143 -17.17 -3.57 6.04
C LEU A 143 -17.79 -4.20 4.79
N LEU A 144 -17.03 -4.36 3.72
CA LEU A 144 -17.48 -4.95 2.45
C LEU A 144 -17.85 -6.43 2.62
N HIS A 145 -17.06 -7.18 3.37
CA HIS A 145 -17.35 -8.58 3.67
C HIS A 145 -18.65 -8.72 4.45
N LYS A 146 -18.84 -7.90 5.48
CA LYS A 146 -20.09 -7.90 6.29
C LYS A 146 -21.31 -7.46 5.48
N ALA A 147 -21.14 -6.52 4.56
CA ALA A 147 -22.23 -5.99 3.75
C ALA A 147 -22.71 -6.94 2.63
N GLY A 148 -21.83 -7.75 2.06
CA GLY A 148 -22.19 -8.58 0.92
C GLY A 148 -21.25 -9.75 0.64
N GLY A 149 -20.38 -10.11 1.58
CA GLY A 149 -19.41 -11.19 1.38
C GLY A 149 -18.36 -10.88 0.31
N THR A 150 -18.10 -9.60 0.05
CA THR A 150 -17.08 -9.18 -0.92
C THR A 150 -15.69 -9.57 -0.44
N GLU A 151 -14.92 -10.19 -1.32
CA GLU A 151 -13.53 -10.59 -1.09
C GLU A 151 -12.60 -9.90 -2.09
N VAL A 152 -11.42 -9.50 -1.64
CA VAL A 152 -10.37 -8.91 -2.47
C VAL A 152 -9.11 -9.73 -2.28
N ILE A 153 -8.65 -10.39 -3.34
CA ILE A 153 -7.47 -11.25 -3.32
C ILE A 153 -6.49 -10.75 -4.38
N ALA A 154 -5.22 -10.56 -3.99
CA ALA A 154 -4.17 -10.12 -4.91
C ALA A 154 -2.94 -11.01 -4.75
N TRP A 155 -2.27 -11.30 -5.87
CA TRP A 155 -1.09 -12.17 -5.92
C TRP A 155 -0.08 -11.67 -6.96
N VAL A 156 1.15 -12.15 -6.85
CA VAL A 156 2.16 -11.93 -7.87
C VAL A 156 1.95 -12.91 -9.01
N LYS A 157 1.61 -12.39 -10.19
CA LYS A 157 1.41 -13.14 -11.42
C LYS A 157 2.70 -13.32 -12.21
N ARG A 158 3.53 -12.27 -12.28
CA ARG A 158 4.76 -12.28 -13.06
C ARG A 158 5.89 -11.59 -12.33
N ILE A 159 7.08 -12.12 -12.43
CA ILE A 159 8.36 -11.50 -12.08
C ILE A 159 9.29 -11.62 -13.27
N HIS A 160 9.77 -10.49 -13.77
CA HIS A 160 10.61 -10.39 -14.95
C HIS A 160 9.95 -11.10 -16.16
N ASP A 161 10.54 -12.20 -16.66
CA ASP A 161 10.04 -13.04 -17.76
C ASP A 161 9.29 -14.30 -17.30
N LEU A 162 9.18 -14.53 -16.00
CA LEU A 162 8.50 -15.69 -15.41
C LEU A 162 7.05 -15.34 -15.08
N GLU A 163 6.10 -15.95 -15.75
CA GLU A 163 4.67 -15.72 -15.55
C GLU A 163 3.96 -17.02 -15.16
N ALA A 164 3.18 -16.95 -14.07
CA ALA A 164 2.34 -18.04 -13.61
C ALA A 164 1.01 -18.07 -14.36
N SER A 165 0.58 -19.27 -14.74
CA SER A 165 -0.74 -19.50 -15.35
C SER A 165 -1.75 -19.83 -14.26
N ILE A 166 -2.51 -18.83 -13.83
CA ILE A 166 -3.41 -18.90 -12.68
C ILE A 166 -4.82 -18.54 -13.15
N ASP A 167 -5.81 -19.38 -12.80
CA ASP A 167 -7.21 -19.01 -12.94
C ASP A 167 -7.64 -18.12 -11.77
N PRO A 168 -7.97 -16.84 -12.02
CA PRO A 168 -8.37 -15.90 -10.96
C PRO A 168 -9.58 -16.36 -10.13
N ALA A 169 -10.46 -17.20 -10.72
CA ALA A 169 -11.64 -17.68 -10.03
C ALA A 169 -11.32 -18.70 -8.91
N SER A 170 -10.20 -19.41 -9.03
CA SER A 170 -9.80 -20.50 -8.13
C SER A 170 -8.74 -20.14 -7.09
N VAL A 171 -8.21 -18.90 -7.10
CA VAL A 171 -7.16 -18.49 -6.16
C VAL A 171 -7.70 -18.41 -4.73
N GLU A 172 -7.03 -19.13 -3.82
CA GLU A 172 -7.33 -19.06 -2.40
C GLU A 172 -6.28 -18.22 -1.65
N PRO A 173 -6.67 -17.45 -0.62
CA PRO A 173 -5.75 -16.62 0.16
C PRO A 173 -4.57 -17.40 0.74
N ASP A 174 -4.79 -18.60 1.24
CA ASP A 174 -3.75 -19.45 1.83
C ASP A 174 -2.70 -19.87 0.80
N ALA A 175 -3.09 -20.09 -0.44
CA ALA A 175 -2.15 -20.38 -1.52
C ALA A 175 -1.26 -19.18 -1.85
N VAL A 176 -1.80 -17.95 -1.74
CA VAL A 176 -1.02 -16.72 -1.93
C VAL A 176 0.01 -16.55 -0.81
N GLU A 177 -0.35 -16.83 0.44
CA GLU A 177 0.54 -16.65 1.59
C GLU A 177 1.51 -17.83 1.81
N ALA A 178 1.40 -18.91 1.02
CA ALA A 178 2.23 -20.11 1.16
C ALA A 178 3.73 -19.88 0.89
N ASN A 179 4.10 -18.77 0.22
CA ASN A 179 5.49 -18.45 -0.10
C ASN A 179 5.80 -16.95 -0.03
N ILE A 180 7.10 -16.63 0.04
CA ILE A 180 7.59 -15.25 0.25
C ILE A 180 7.36 -14.31 -0.94
N VAL A 181 7.13 -14.84 -2.15
CA VAL A 181 6.85 -14.04 -3.36
C VAL A 181 5.35 -13.85 -3.56
N ARG A 182 4.52 -14.55 -2.80
CA ARG A 182 3.04 -14.49 -2.88
C ARG A 182 2.48 -14.84 -4.25
N CYS A 183 3.03 -15.88 -4.88
CA CYS A 183 2.51 -16.47 -6.10
C CYS A 183 1.77 -17.77 -5.75
N PRO A 184 0.49 -17.97 -6.11
CA PRO A 184 -0.27 -19.19 -5.80
C PRO A 184 0.27 -20.46 -6.45
N ASP A 185 1.02 -20.35 -7.56
CA ASP A 185 1.74 -21.44 -8.20
C ASP A 185 3.09 -21.66 -7.50
N GLN A 186 3.19 -22.70 -6.67
CA GLN A 186 4.37 -22.97 -5.87
C GLN A 186 5.63 -23.23 -6.72
N ALA A 187 5.50 -23.98 -7.83
CA ALA A 187 6.64 -24.28 -8.70
C ALA A 187 7.16 -23.00 -9.41
N MET A 188 6.24 -22.13 -9.82
CA MET A 188 6.61 -20.85 -10.39
C MET A 188 7.17 -19.88 -9.32
N ALA A 189 6.63 -19.91 -8.10
CA ALA A 189 7.12 -19.11 -6.97
C ALA A 189 8.60 -19.39 -6.67
N GLU A 190 9.01 -20.65 -6.67
CA GLU A 190 10.41 -21.03 -6.46
C GLU A 190 11.34 -20.44 -7.53
N ARG A 191 10.95 -20.55 -8.80
CA ARG A 191 11.68 -19.95 -9.92
C ARG A 191 11.74 -18.42 -9.85
N MET A 192 10.64 -17.78 -9.43
CA MET A 192 10.58 -16.33 -9.22
C MET A 192 11.54 -15.87 -8.11
N ILE A 193 11.61 -16.61 -7.00
CA ILE A 193 12.52 -16.33 -5.89
C ILE A 193 13.98 -16.42 -6.37
N GLU A 194 14.34 -17.50 -7.08
CA GLU A 194 15.68 -17.68 -7.64
C GLU A 194 16.06 -16.55 -8.60
N ARG A 195 15.11 -16.10 -9.43
CA ARG A 195 15.31 -14.99 -10.36
C ARG A 195 15.57 -13.67 -9.64
N ILE A 196 14.78 -13.35 -8.62
CA ILE A 196 14.96 -12.13 -7.81
C ILE A 196 16.35 -12.15 -7.13
N GLU A 197 16.73 -13.29 -6.55
CA GLU A 197 18.03 -13.43 -5.90
C GLU A 197 19.21 -13.32 -6.89
N ALA A 198 19.05 -13.84 -8.10
CA ALA A 198 20.08 -13.72 -9.14
C ALA A 198 20.29 -12.26 -9.55
N ILE A 199 19.22 -11.54 -9.87
CA ILE A 199 19.26 -10.13 -10.24
C ILE A 199 19.78 -9.26 -9.10
N GLY A 200 19.36 -9.55 -7.85
CA GLY A 200 19.85 -8.86 -6.67
C GLY A 200 21.36 -9.04 -6.42
N ARG A 201 21.94 -10.21 -6.77
CA ARG A 201 23.40 -10.41 -6.71
C ARG A 201 24.17 -9.59 -7.74
N GLU A 202 23.54 -9.22 -8.84
CA GLU A 202 24.08 -8.33 -9.84
C GLU A 202 23.96 -6.84 -9.47
N GLY A 203 23.31 -6.55 -8.33
CA GLY A 203 23.05 -5.18 -7.86
C GLY A 203 21.91 -4.48 -8.60
N ASP A 204 21.05 -5.23 -9.27
CA ASP A 204 19.92 -4.72 -10.05
C ASP A 204 18.57 -5.14 -9.46
N SER A 205 17.48 -4.68 -10.07
CA SER A 205 16.09 -4.99 -9.70
C SER A 205 15.26 -5.35 -10.93
N CYS A 206 14.20 -6.12 -10.73
CA CYS A 206 13.27 -6.48 -11.79
C CYS A 206 11.85 -6.02 -11.46
N GLY A 207 11.09 -5.73 -12.51
CA GLY A 207 9.66 -5.49 -12.44
C GLY A 207 8.84 -6.77 -12.36
N GLY A 208 7.54 -6.60 -12.12
CA GLY A 208 6.59 -7.69 -12.08
C GLY A 208 5.16 -7.22 -12.35
N VAL A 209 4.23 -8.17 -12.31
CA VAL A 209 2.79 -7.93 -12.44
C VAL A 209 2.09 -8.51 -11.23
N ILE A 210 1.26 -7.69 -10.60
CA ILE A 210 0.33 -8.10 -9.57
C ILE A 210 -1.05 -8.17 -10.20
N GLU A 211 -1.73 -9.29 -10.02
CA GLU A 211 -3.13 -9.47 -10.42
C GLU A 211 -4.00 -9.46 -9.17
N CYS A 212 -5.20 -8.90 -9.31
CA CYS A 212 -6.17 -8.80 -8.22
C CYS A 212 -7.55 -9.18 -8.71
N VAL A 213 -8.26 -9.98 -7.93
CA VAL A 213 -9.66 -10.32 -8.16
C VAL A 213 -10.53 -9.79 -7.02
N VAL A 214 -11.71 -9.30 -7.39
CA VAL A 214 -12.76 -8.93 -6.44
C VAL A 214 -13.92 -9.89 -6.65
N ARG A 215 -14.26 -10.68 -5.64
CA ARG A 215 -15.40 -11.61 -5.65
C ARG A 215 -16.59 -10.98 -4.96
N ASN A 216 -17.78 -11.28 -5.44
CA ASN A 216 -19.05 -10.78 -4.90
C ASN A 216 -19.09 -9.25 -4.73
N PRO A 217 -18.65 -8.44 -5.74
CA PRO A 217 -18.77 -6.99 -5.62
C PRO A 217 -20.25 -6.59 -5.60
N PRO A 218 -20.63 -5.58 -4.80
CA PRO A 218 -21.98 -5.02 -4.86
C PRO A 218 -22.30 -4.48 -6.26
N VAL A 219 -23.53 -4.63 -6.69
CA VAL A 219 -24.02 -4.02 -7.95
C VAL A 219 -24.22 -2.52 -7.74
N GLY A 220 -23.91 -1.71 -8.77
CA GLY A 220 -24.11 -0.27 -8.75
C GLY A 220 -22.94 0.53 -8.16
N LEU A 221 -21.74 -0.04 -8.11
CA LEU A 221 -20.52 0.68 -7.77
C LEU A 221 -20.13 1.69 -8.85
N GLY A 222 -19.45 2.75 -8.40
CA GLY A 222 -19.04 3.86 -9.27
C GLY A 222 -20.18 4.83 -9.55
N MET A 223 -19.83 5.99 -10.09
CA MET A 223 -20.77 7.07 -10.38
C MET A 223 -20.40 7.76 -11.71
N PRO A 224 -21.30 7.83 -12.69
CA PRO A 224 -21.01 8.57 -13.90
C PRO A 224 -20.97 10.07 -13.56
N VAL A 225 -20.17 10.88 -14.28
CA VAL A 225 -19.39 10.54 -15.47
C VAL A 225 -17.94 10.23 -15.09
N PHE A 226 -17.35 10.89 -14.09
CA PHE A 226 -15.92 10.87 -13.79
C PHE A 226 -15.53 9.85 -12.70
N ASP A 227 -16.46 9.51 -11.81
CA ASP A 227 -16.20 8.59 -10.68
C ASP A 227 -16.69 7.16 -11.00
N LYS A 228 -16.47 6.72 -12.26
CA LYS A 228 -16.67 5.31 -12.62
C LYS A 228 -15.73 4.42 -11.85
N LEU A 229 -16.14 3.19 -11.59
CA LEU A 229 -15.33 2.25 -10.79
C LEU A 229 -13.91 2.07 -11.34
N GLU A 230 -13.78 1.91 -12.67
CA GLU A 230 -12.47 1.79 -13.31
C GLU A 230 -11.59 3.04 -13.17
N ALA A 231 -12.21 4.23 -13.14
CA ALA A 231 -11.49 5.49 -12.95
C ALA A 231 -10.98 5.63 -11.52
N ASP A 232 -11.79 5.29 -10.53
CA ASP A 232 -11.40 5.30 -9.12
C ASP A 232 -10.34 4.22 -8.83
N LEU A 233 -10.48 3.02 -9.38
CA LEU A 233 -9.47 1.96 -9.28
C LEU A 233 -8.15 2.39 -9.93
N ALA A 234 -8.19 2.98 -11.13
CA ALA A 234 -6.99 3.51 -11.80
C ALA A 234 -6.32 4.58 -10.95
N LYS A 235 -7.07 5.55 -10.40
CA LYS A 235 -6.53 6.58 -9.50
C LYS A 235 -5.88 5.98 -8.26
N ALA A 236 -6.50 4.98 -7.64
CA ALA A 236 -5.95 4.30 -6.47
C ALA A 236 -4.65 3.55 -6.80
N VAL A 237 -4.66 2.71 -7.85
CA VAL A 237 -3.52 1.88 -8.27
C VAL A 237 -2.35 2.75 -8.74
N MET A 238 -2.62 3.77 -9.57
CA MET A 238 -1.59 4.70 -10.08
C MET A 238 -0.97 5.58 -8.98
N SER A 239 -1.59 5.67 -7.82
CA SER A 239 -1.05 6.39 -6.67
C SER A 239 -0.17 5.53 -5.77
N LEU A 240 -0.03 4.23 -6.03
CA LEU A 240 0.89 3.36 -5.29
C LEU A 240 2.34 3.70 -5.64
N PRO A 241 3.25 3.74 -4.65
CA PRO A 241 4.68 3.90 -4.93
C PRO A 241 5.18 2.84 -5.92
N VAL A 242 6.17 3.20 -6.72
CA VAL A 242 6.76 2.39 -7.79
C VAL A 242 5.88 2.28 -9.05
N SER A 243 4.56 2.09 -8.95
CA SER A 243 3.69 2.00 -10.12
C SER A 243 3.71 3.28 -10.97
N TYR A 244 3.82 4.46 -10.34
CA TYR A 244 3.85 5.74 -11.06
C TYR A 244 5.22 6.13 -11.58
N THR A 245 6.31 5.60 -11.03
CA THR A 245 7.68 6.01 -11.40
C THR A 245 7.97 5.79 -12.88
N HIS A 246 7.40 4.75 -13.47
CA HIS A 246 7.56 4.42 -14.89
C HIS A 246 6.54 5.09 -15.81
N LEU A 247 5.42 5.55 -15.28
CA LEU A 247 4.31 6.12 -16.05
C LEU A 247 4.33 7.65 -16.12
N THR A 248 5.03 8.31 -15.20
CA THR A 248 5.14 9.78 -15.20
C THR A 248 6.22 10.30 -16.15
N LEU A 249 7.24 9.52 -16.48
CA LEU A 249 8.29 9.93 -17.40
C LEU A 249 7.77 10.25 -18.81
N PRO A 250 6.90 9.46 -19.45
CA PRO A 250 6.32 9.81 -20.74
C PRO A 250 5.35 11.01 -20.66
N THR A 251 4.65 11.19 -19.55
CA THR A 251 3.68 12.29 -19.37
C THR A 251 4.36 13.64 -19.18
N ILE A 252 5.51 13.69 -18.55
CA ILE A 252 6.30 14.91 -18.37
C ILE A 252 6.88 15.41 -19.69
N LEU A 253 7.10 14.54 -20.66
CA LEU A 253 7.59 14.90 -21.99
C LEU A 253 6.49 15.37 -22.95
N LEU A 254 5.20 15.26 -22.56
CA LEU A 254 4.05 15.65 -23.36
C LEU A 254 3.34 16.90 -22.83
N VAL A 255 3.83 17.50 -21.78
CA VAL A 255 3.41 18.76 -21.19
C VAL A 255 4.58 19.73 -21.17
#